data_5e361571df051b67f95907a24ff77ac0
#
_entry.id   5e361571df051b67f95907a24ff77ac0
#
_cell.length_a   1.000
_cell.length_b   1.000
_cell.length_c   1.000
_cell.angle_alpha   90.00
_cell.angle_beta   90.00
_cell.angle_gamma   90.00
#
_symmetry.space_group_name_H-M   'P 1'
#
loop_
_entity.id
_entity.type
_entity.pdbx_description
1 polymer ?
#
loop_
_entity_poly.entity_id
_entity_poly.type
_entity_poly.pdbx_seq_one_letter_code
_entity_poly.pdbx_strand_id
1 'polypeptide(L)'
;MAADTQTSRTVAQAFVERLGAQDQDGIQELFAAEIDWHVPGSDTLPWTGRRSRREEVGPYFAILWSVFVPGKSKVVLERVIVDNSDVMLLGTFTHTISANGEEFTTPSAMHLQVEDGEIVRMHLYEDTLTVDQAFNAD
;
A
#
# COMPACT_ATOMS: atom_id res chain seq x y z
N MET A 1 10.90 -17.13 -11.27
CA MET A 1 10.15 -18.32 -10.79
C MET A 1 9.13 -17.90 -9.75
N ALA A 2 7.91 -18.39 -9.86
CA ALA A 2 6.86 -18.05 -8.90
C ALA A 2 7.21 -18.59 -7.51
N ALA A 3 6.90 -17.81 -6.48
CA ALA A 3 7.12 -18.19 -5.09
C ALA A 3 6.11 -19.23 -4.63
N ASP A 4 6.49 -20.04 -3.65
CA ASP A 4 5.54 -20.92 -2.97
C ASP A 4 4.76 -20.14 -1.90
N THR A 5 3.71 -20.73 -1.38
CA THR A 5 2.81 -20.10 -0.40
C THR A 5 3.57 -19.63 0.85
N GLN A 6 4.53 -20.40 1.35
CA GLN A 6 5.27 -20.04 2.57
C GLN A 6 6.18 -18.83 2.33
N THR A 7 6.90 -18.81 1.21
CA THR A 7 7.76 -17.67 0.86
C THR A 7 6.92 -16.40 0.69
N SER A 8 5.79 -16.50 -0.02
CA SER A 8 4.89 -15.37 -0.23
C SER A 8 4.34 -14.84 1.08
N ARG A 9 3.95 -15.73 1.99
CA ARG A 9 3.46 -15.34 3.32
C ARG A 9 4.54 -14.59 4.12
N THR A 10 5.77 -15.09 4.10
CA THR A 10 6.89 -14.47 4.82
C THR A 10 7.17 -13.06 4.29
N VAL A 11 7.19 -12.89 2.97
CA VAL A 11 7.42 -11.58 2.35
C VAL A 11 6.28 -10.63 2.67
N ALA A 12 5.03 -11.11 2.61
CA ALA A 12 3.86 -10.29 2.94
C ALA A 12 3.86 -9.84 4.40
N GLN A 13 4.27 -10.73 5.32
CA GLN A 13 4.40 -10.37 6.74
C GLN A 13 5.42 -9.27 6.95
N ALA A 14 6.58 -9.36 6.29
CA ALA A 14 7.60 -8.30 6.34
C ALA A 14 7.06 -6.98 5.81
N PHE A 15 6.31 -7.02 4.71
CA PHE A 15 5.68 -5.83 4.13
C PHE A 15 4.72 -5.17 5.13
N VAL A 16 3.84 -5.94 5.77
CA VAL A 16 2.86 -5.43 6.73
C VAL A 16 3.57 -4.82 7.96
N GLU A 17 4.61 -5.49 8.48
CA GLU A 17 5.37 -4.98 9.61
C GLU A 17 6.04 -3.64 9.30
N ARG A 18 6.68 -3.56 8.14
CA ARG A 18 7.38 -2.34 7.72
C ARG A 18 6.41 -1.22 7.38
N LEU A 19 5.24 -1.56 6.84
CA LEU A 19 4.17 -0.59 6.59
C LEU A 19 3.69 0.03 7.91
N GLY A 20 3.44 -0.78 8.93
CA GLY A 20 3.03 -0.30 10.24
C GLY A 20 4.10 0.54 10.94
N ALA A 21 5.37 0.25 10.70
CA ALA A 21 6.49 1.02 11.23
C ALA A 21 6.81 2.27 10.41
N GLN A 22 6.16 2.47 9.27
CA GLN A 22 6.45 3.54 8.30
C GLN A 22 7.91 3.55 7.86
N ASP A 23 8.46 2.37 7.65
CA ASP A 23 9.85 2.15 7.23
C ASP A 23 9.93 2.13 5.69
N GLN A 24 9.95 3.32 5.08
CA GLN A 24 9.90 3.42 3.62
C GLN A 24 11.08 2.73 2.92
N ASP A 25 12.28 2.83 3.47
CA ASP A 25 13.45 2.17 2.89
C ASP A 25 13.34 0.64 3.00
N GLY A 26 12.90 0.15 4.16
CA GLY A 26 12.69 -1.27 4.38
C GLY A 26 11.59 -1.85 3.50
N ILE A 27 10.53 -1.09 3.25
CA ILE A 27 9.47 -1.52 2.32
C ILE A 27 10.05 -1.63 0.91
N GLN A 28 10.78 -0.61 0.46
CA GLN A 28 11.36 -0.59 -0.88
C GLN A 28 12.27 -1.79 -1.13
N GLU A 29 13.03 -2.21 -0.12
CA GLU A 29 13.93 -3.36 -0.23
C GLU A 29 13.22 -4.68 -0.53
N LEU A 30 11.93 -4.77 -0.23
CA LEU A 30 11.15 -5.99 -0.49
C LEU A 30 10.76 -6.16 -1.95
N PHE A 31 10.92 -5.14 -2.76
CA PHE A 31 10.46 -5.12 -4.15
C PHE A 31 11.57 -5.52 -5.12
N ALA A 32 11.17 -6.13 -6.23
CA ALA A 32 12.06 -6.40 -7.36
C ALA A 32 12.44 -5.09 -8.05
N ALA A 33 13.49 -5.14 -8.89
CA ALA A 33 13.94 -3.96 -9.64
C ALA A 33 12.85 -3.39 -10.56
N GLU A 34 12.10 -4.28 -11.22
CA GLU A 34 10.96 -3.91 -12.07
C GLU A 34 9.67 -4.44 -11.43
N ILE A 35 8.66 -3.60 -11.39
CA ILE A 35 7.42 -3.90 -10.68
C ILE A 35 6.20 -3.49 -11.49
N ASP A 36 5.06 -4.09 -11.15
CA ASP A 36 3.75 -3.70 -11.64
C ASP A 36 2.98 -3.10 -10.46
N TRP A 37 2.97 -1.79 -10.38
CA TRP A 37 2.38 -1.05 -9.26
C TRP A 37 1.22 -0.19 -9.74
N HIS A 38 0.10 -0.27 -9.04
CA HIS A 38 -1.03 0.60 -9.34
C HIS A 38 -1.79 0.98 -8.07
N VAL A 39 -1.92 2.28 -7.84
CA VAL A 39 -2.78 2.85 -6.81
C VAL A 39 -3.82 3.71 -7.53
N PRO A 40 -5.08 3.26 -7.61
CA PRO A 40 -6.12 3.99 -8.31
C PRO A 40 -6.57 5.22 -7.53
N GLY A 41 -7.26 6.10 -8.21
CA GLY A 41 -7.85 7.28 -7.59
C GLY A 41 -7.75 8.50 -8.49
N SER A 42 -8.11 9.65 -7.94
CA SER A 42 -8.05 10.91 -8.67
C SER A 42 -6.62 11.26 -9.05
N ASP A 43 -6.40 11.68 -10.28
CA ASP A 43 -5.09 12.11 -10.74
C ASP A 43 -4.64 13.44 -10.11
N THR A 44 -5.51 14.12 -9.39
CA THR A 44 -5.14 15.30 -8.59
C THR A 44 -4.43 14.93 -7.29
N LEU A 45 -4.49 13.66 -6.89
CA LEU A 45 -3.79 13.16 -5.70
C LEU A 45 -2.39 12.67 -6.11
N PRO A 46 -1.31 13.21 -5.54
CA PRO A 46 0.03 12.99 -6.09
C PRO A 46 0.57 11.57 -5.94
N TRP A 47 -0.02 10.74 -5.08
CA TRP A 47 0.45 9.37 -4.88
C TRP A 47 -0.26 8.35 -5.77
N THR A 48 -1.33 8.70 -6.46
CA THR A 48 -2.06 7.77 -7.32
C THR A 48 -1.31 7.50 -8.62
N GLY A 49 -1.73 6.44 -9.32
CA GLY A 49 -1.20 6.10 -10.62
C GLY A 49 -0.34 4.86 -10.64
N ARG A 50 0.43 4.71 -11.71
CA ARG A 50 1.27 3.54 -11.94
C ARG A 50 2.73 3.83 -11.69
N ARG A 51 3.43 2.79 -11.24
CA ARG A 51 4.89 2.83 -11.05
C ARG A 51 5.48 1.52 -11.56
N SER A 52 6.71 1.56 -12.05
CA SER A 52 7.33 0.42 -12.72
C SER A 52 8.70 0.05 -12.16
N ARG A 53 9.22 0.80 -11.20
CA ARG A 53 10.56 0.59 -10.67
C ARG A 53 10.59 0.63 -9.16
N ARG A 54 11.45 -0.20 -8.57
CA ARG A 54 11.67 -0.27 -7.12
C ARG A 54 11.98 1.11 -6.51
N GLU A 55 12.77 1.94 -7.20
CA GLU A 55 13.18 3.25 -6.70
C GLU A 55 12.01 4.21 -6.50
N GLU A 56 10.86 3.90 -7.04
CA GLU A 56 9.65 4.71 -6.89
C GLU A 56 8.84 4.37 -5.64
N VAL A 57 9.14 3.25 -4.96
CA VAL A 57 8.35 2.77 -3.82
C VAL A 57 8.53 3.65 -2.59
N GLY A 58 9.77 3.92 -2.19
CA GLY A 58 10.04 4.80 -1.04
C GLY A 58 9.43 6.18 -1.21
N PRO A 59 9.67 6.87 -2.34
CA PRO A 59 9.04 8.17 -2.61
C PRO A 59 7.52 8.16 -2.59
N TYR A 60 6.88 7.07 -3.05
CA TYR A 60 5.42 6.93 -2.94
C TYR A 60 4.98 7.06 -1.48
N PHE A 61 5.59 6.30 -0.59
CA PHE A 61 5.21 6.33 0.82
C PHE A 61 5.54 7.67 1.48
N ALA A 62 6.65 8.30 1.11
CA ALA A 62 7.00 9.62 1.60
C ALA A 62 5.92 10.65 1.25
N ILE A 63 5.44 10.64 0.00
CA ILE A 63 4.37 11.52 -0.45
C ILE A 63 3.07 11.22 0.28
N LEU A 64 2.69 9.93 0.34
CA LEU A 64 1.44 9.51 0.97
C LEU A 64 1.39 9.92 2.44
N TRP A 65 2.44 9.59 3.19
CA TRP A 65 2.46 9.88 4.62
C TRP A 65 2.57 11.39 4.93
N SER A 66 3.10 12.18 4.00
CA SER A 66 3.24 13.63 4.19
C SER A 66 1.91 14.36 4.25
N VAL A 67 0.83 13.78 3.71
CA VAL A 67 -0.49 14.43 3.66
C VAL A 67 -1.38 14.09 4.85
N PHE A 68 -0.92 13.15 5.71
CA PHE A 68 -1.70 12.71 6.88
C PHE A 68 -1.08 13.20 8.18
N VAL A 69 -1.94 13.42 9.19
CA VAL A 69 -1.49 13.84 10.51
C VAL A 69 -0.71 12.69 11.17
N PRO A 70 0.54 12.91 11.58
CA PRO A 70 1.34 11.86 12.24
C PRO A 70 0.64 11.31 13.49
N GLY A 71 0.68 9.98 13.64
CA GLY A 71 0.12 9.29 14.79
C GLY A 71 -1.39 9.06 14.74
N LYS A 72 -2.07 9.55 13.70
CA LYS A 72 -3.53 9.38 13.55
C LYS A 72 -3.92 8.39 12.45
N SER A 73 -2.96 7.81 11.77
CA SER A 73 -3.24 6.78 10.78
C SER A 73 -3.39 5.41 11.46
N LYS A 74 -4.34 4.61 10.97
CA LYS A 74 -4.61 3.29 11.52
C LYS A 74 -4.83 2.31 10.38
N VAL A 75 -4.18 1.16 10.46
CA VAL A 75 -4.38 0.05 9.54
C VAL A 75 -4.92 -1.13 10.33
N VAL A 76 -6.07 -1.65 9.93
CA VAL A 76 -6.63 -2.86 10.51
C VAL A 76 -6.57 -3.94 9.45
N LEU A 77 -5.69 -4.92 9.65
CA LEU A 77 -5.57 -6.07 8.76
C LEU A 77 -6.55 -7.13 9.24
N GLU A 78 -7.57 -7.42 8.43
CA GLU A 78 -8.63 -8.36 8.81
C GLU A 78 -8.34 -9.77 8.33
N ARG A 79 -7.70 -9.91 7.15
CA ARG A 79 -7.46 -11.21 6.55
C ARG A 79 -6.28 -11.19 5.60
N VAL A 80 -5.50 -12.26 5.63
CA VAL A 80 -4.41 -12.51 4.67
C VAL A 80 -4.74 -13.79 3.94
N ILE A 81 -4.84 -13.74 2.62
CA ILE A 81 -5.11 -14.90 1.77
C ILE A 81 -3.89 -15.10 0.89
N VAL A 82 -3.31 -16.29 0.91
CA VAL A 82 -2.12 -16.61 0.13
C VAL A 82 -2.37 -17.86 -0.70
N ASP A 83 -2.06 -17.76 -1.98
CA ASP A 83 -2.10 -18.87 -2.92
C ASP A 83 -0.87 -18.79 -3.81
N ASN A 84 0.13 -19.60 -3.52
CA ASN A 84 1.44 -19.62 -4.21
C ASN A 84 2.06 -18.22 -4.25
N SER A 85 2.13 -17.60 -5.42
CA SER A 85 2.72 -16.26 -5.61
C SER A 85 1.80 -15.11 -5.21
N ASP A 86 0.50 -15.38 -5.06
CA ASP A 86 -0.49 -14.32 -4.88
C ASP A 86 -0.83 -14.15 -3.41
N VAL A 87 -0.83 -12.88 -2.96
CA VAL A 87 -1.23 -12.52 -1.60
C VAL A 87 -2.31 -11.45 -1.70
N MET A 88 -3.41 -11.65 -0.98
CA MET A 88 -4.43 -10.62 -0.80
C MET A 88 -4.45 -10.19 0.66
N LEU A 89 -4.22 -8.91 0.89
CA LEU A 89 -4.32 -8.29 2.21
C LEU A 89 -5.63 -7.52 2.27
N LEU A 90 -6.54 -7.95 3.14
CA LEU A 90 -7.86 -7.35 3.27
C LEU A 90 -7.97 -6.64 4.60
N GLY A 91 -8.42 -5.40 4.58
CA GLY A 91 -8.55 -4.63 5.80
C GLY A 91 -9.12 -3.25 5.57
N THR A 92 -8.84 -2.34 6.51
CA THR A 92 -9.27 -0.94 6.42
C THR A 92 -8.12 -0.01 6.76
N PHE A 93 -8.10 1.13 6.09
CA PHE A 93 -7.23 2.24 6.42
C PHE A 93 -8.06 3.39 6.98
N THR A 94 -7.58 3.99 8.06
CA THR A 94 -8.15 5.22 8.60
C THR A 94 -7.04 6.27 8.63
N HIS A 95 -7.31 7.45 8.09
CA HIS A 95 -6.34 8.54 8.03
C HIS A 95 -7.02 9.85 8.36
N THR A 96 -6.24 10.80 8.89
CA THR A 96 -6.66 12.17 9.10
C THR A 96 -5.82 13.07 8.19
N ILE A 97 -6.47 13.84 7.34
CA ILE A 97 -5.81 14.70 6.36
C ILE A 97 -5.31 15.96 7.04
N SER A 98 -4.03 16.30 6.86
CA SER A 98 -3.42 17.46 7.50
C SER A 98 -4.02 18.78 7.02
N ALA A 99 -4.35 18.88 5.73
CA ALA A 99 -4.78 20.13 5.12
C ALA A 99 -6.16 20.61 5.59
N ASN A 100 -7.09 19.69 5.87
CA ASN A 100 -8.48 20.06 6.21
C ASN A 100 -9.00 19.38 7.48
N GLY A 101 -8.21 18.52 8.13
CA GLY A 101 -8.61 17.84 9.35
C GLY A 101 -9.64 16.72 9.17
N GLU A 102 -10.01 16.39 7.95
CA GLU A 102 -10.98 15.34 7.69
C GLU A 102 -10.40 13.96 8.01
N GLU A 103 -11.18 13.15 8.71
CA GLU A 103 -10.88 11.74 8.93
C GLU A 103 -11.71 10.91 7.98
N PHE A 104 -11.09 9.90 7.37
CA PHE A 104 -11.82 8.94 6.54
C PHE A 104 -11.35 7.53 6.81
N THR A 105 -12.24 6.57 6.57
CA THR A 105 -11.94 5.14 6.66
C THR A 105 -12.35 4.51 5.33
N THR A 106 -11.44 3.75 4.75
CA THR A 106 -11.69 3.07 3.47
C THR A 106 -11.40 1.59 3.61
N PRO A 107 -12.32 0.71 3.18
CA PRO A 107 -11.97 -0.70 3.03
C PRO A 107 -10.95 -0.84 1.91
N SER A 108 -10.05 -1.79 2.04
CA SER A 108 -9.01 -1.98 1.04
C SER A 108 -8.69 -3.45 0.84
N ALA A 109 -8.30 -3.75 -0.39
CA ALA A 109 -7.73 -5.03 -0.77
C ALA A 109 -6.43 -4.75 -1.51
N MET A 110 -5.34 -5.28 -1.03
CA MET A 110 -4.03 -5.08 -1.65
C MET A 110 -3.55 -6.41 -2.21
N HIS A 111 -3.32 -6.44 -3.52
CA HIS A 111 -2.83 -7.62 -4.20
C HIS A 111 -1.31 -7.52 -4.36
N LEU A 112 -0.59 -8.43 -3.73
CA LEU A 112 0.84 -8.58 -3.90
C LEU A 112 1.11 -9.86 -4.69
N GLN A 113 2.10 -9.83 -5.59
CA GLN A 113 2.67 -11.03 -6.17
C GLN A 113 4.14 -11.11 -5.80
N VAL A 114 4.59 -12.32 -5.46
CA VAL A 114 5.96 -12.56 -5.02
C VAL A 114 6.62 -13.54 -5.99
N GLU A 115 7.80 -13.20 -6.49
CA GLU A 115 8.63 -14.06 -7.32
C GLU A 115 10.07 -13.98 -6.84
N ASP A 116 10.72 -15.12 -6.70
CA ASP A 116 12.12 -15.20 -6.24
C ASP A 116 12.36 -14.42 -4.92
N GLY A 117 11.36 -14.44 -4.02
CA GLY A 117 11.46 -13.78 -2.72
C GLY A 117 11.26 -12.28 -2.74
N GLU A 118 10.89 -11.70 -3.87
CA GLU A 118 10.68 -10.26 -4.03
C GLU A 118 9.27 -9.96 -4.51
N ILE A 119 8.75 -8.79 -4.10
CA ILE A 119 7.43 -8.35 -4.57
C ILE A 119 7.59 -7.79 -5.98
N VAL A 120 6.83 -8.34 -6.93
CA VAL A 120 6.83 -7.91 -8.33
C VAL A 120 5.56 -7.16 -8.69
N ARG A 121 4.52 -7.23 -7.87
CA ARG A 121 3.25 -6.58 -8.13
C ARG A 121 2.64 -6.07 -6.84
N MET A 122 2.17 -4.83 -6.87
CA MET A 122 1.31 -4.27 -5.82
C MET A 122 0.19 -3.48 -6.49
N HIS A 123 -1.03 -3.98 -6.38
CA HIS A 123 -2.22 -3.27 -6.84
C HIS A 123 -3.13 -3.06 -5.65
N LEU A 124 -3.52 -1.83 -5.42
CA LEU A 124 -4.43 -1.45 -4.35
C LEU A 124 -5.84 -1.29 -4.90
N TYR A 125 -6.82 -1.83 -4.19
CA TYR A 125 -8.24 -1.67 -4.47
C TYR A 125 -8.88 -1.08 -3.22
N GLU A 126 -9.49 0.09 -3.34
CA GLU A 126 -10.09 0.79 -2.21
C GLU A 126 -11.27 1.63 -2.69
N ASP A 127 -12.01 2.20 -1.74
CA ASP A 127 -13.11 3.12 -2.06
C ASP A 127 -12.54 4.49 -2.43
N THR A 128 -12.19 4.65 -3.69
CA THR A 128 -11.55 5.87 -4.20
C THR A 128 -12.47 7.08 -4.15
N LEU A 129 -13.77 6.88 -4.19
CA LEU A 129 -14.74 7.97 -4.04
C LEU A 129 -14.68 8.56 -2.63
N THR A 130 -14.68 7.70 -1.60
CA THR A 130 -14.55 8.14 -0.21
C THR A 130 -13.27 8.93 0.00
N VAL A 131 -12.15 8.43 -0.54
CA VAL A 131 -10.86 9.10 -0.43
C VAL A 131 -10.90 10.48 -1.11
N ASP A 132 -11.39 10.53 -2.34
CA ASP A 132 -11.46 11.77 -3.11
C ASP A 132 -12.35 12.80 -2.41
N GLN A 133 -13.51 12.38 -1.91
CA GLN A 133 -14.43 13.28 -1.20
C GLN A 133 -13.79 13.85 0.07
N ALA A 134 -13.02 13.05 0.80
CA ALA A 134 -12.35 13.50 2.01
C ALA A 134 -11.30 14.59 1.70
N PHE A 135 -10.51 14.41 0.64
CA PHE A 135 -9.51 15.39 0.23
C PHE A 135 -10.12 16.68 -0.33
N ASN A 136 -11.35 16.62 -0.84
CA ASN A 136 -12.06 17.79 -1.39
C ASN A 136 -13.05 18.42 -0.40
N ALA A 137 -13.08 17.94 0.84
CA ALA A 137 -13.93 18.52 1.88
C ALA A 137 -13.41 19.89 2.32
N ASP A 138 -14.32 20.79 2.63
CA ASP A 138 -14.00 22.15 3.08
C ASP A 138 -13.63 22.18 4.59
#